data_1b31af87a2ad5ed0b9d217dafba09bcb
#
_entry.id   1b31af87a2ad5ed0b9d217dafba09bcb
#
_cell.length_a   1.000
_cell.length_b   1.000
_cell.length_c   1.000
_cell.angle_alpha   90.00
_cell.angle_beta   90.00
_cell.angle_gamma   90.00
#
_symmetry.space_group_name_H-M   'P 1'
#
loop_
_entity.id
_entity.type
_entity.pdbx_description
1 polymer ?
#
loop_
_entity_poly.entity_id
_entity_poly.type
_entity_poly.pdbx_seq_one_letter_code
_entity_poly.pdbx_strand_id
1 'polypeptide(L)'
;ATAMRDYVLIYINGIRHELRNEAVYQALTDFLRYDLALTGTKVVCAEGDCGSCTVLSGRPENGAMRYQGLDGCIQYLWQLDGRHVVTVEGLQNNGCLHPVQEAMVESFGSQCGYCTPGFVMGIVAMLEENAPLTRQGVKDGLTGNLCRCTGYEQIIDAALALKGKSVTPITERYHDPQMCAELEACAQNSVEISYRESWGHESRNVRIGLPTTLAEAVAFKAQHEKTVVVSGGSDISVQMNKGKTEPETLLSLVHLQELEGVSENDGWLKIGAKATWTDMERACEESLPEFRKIIQVFASAQIKNAGTLAGNVGNGSPIADSMPFLFVMDAEVELTGPSGSRWVNIHHFYHGYKQLELRPDEL
;
A
#
# COMPACT_ATOMS: atom_id res chain seq x y z
N ALA A 1 -22.08 16.12 -13.65
CA ALA A 1 -20.75 15.54 -13.75
C ALA A 1 -19.84 16.35 -12.85
N THR A 2 -19.33 15.79 -11.77
CA THR A 2 -18.25 16.36 -10.97
C THR A 2 -17.04 16.55 -11.88
N ALA A 3 -16.40 17.71 -11.84
CA ALA A 3 -15.24 17.99 -12.68
C ALA A 3 -14.10 17.04 -12.29
N MET A 4 -13.51 16.38 -13.27
CA MET A 4 -12.34 15.52 -13.08
C MET A 4 -11.19 16.35 -12.51
N ARG A 5 -10.50 15.86 -11.47
CA ARG A 5 -9.35 16.55 -10.86
C ARG A 5 -8.09 16.35 -11.71
N ASP A 6 -7.22 17.33 -11.74
CA ASP A 6 -5.90 17.31 -12.37
C ASP A 6 -4.76 17.30 -11.34
N TYR A 7 -5.08 16.91 -10.10
CA TYR A 7 -4.14 16.87 -8.98
C TYR A 7 -4.43 15.68 -8.06
N VAL A 8 -3.40 15.26 -7.37
CA VAL A 8 -3.41 14.32 -6.25
C VAL A 8 -3.43 15.10 -4.95
N LEU A 9 -4.29 14.70 -4.01
CA LEU A 9 -4.38 15.29 -2.68
C LEU A 9 -3.88 14.32 -1.63
N ILE A 10 -2.87 14.73 -0.88
CA ILE A 10 -2.28 13.96 0.21
C ILE A 10 -2.11 14.87 1.42
N TYR A 11 -2.39 14.36 2.61
CA TYR A 11 -1.96 15.00 3.85
C TYR A 11 -0.70 14.33 4.37
N ILE A 12 0.27 15.11 4.85
CA ILE A 12 1.48 14.61 5.49
C ILE A 12 1.65 15.28 6.84
N ASN A 13 1.62 14.49 7.91
CA ASN A 13 1.67 14.98 9.29
C ASN A 13 0.65 16.10 9.56
N GLY A 14 -0.56 15.97 9.01
CA GLY A 14 -1.64 16.95 9.14
C GLY A 14 -1.55 18.14 8.18
N ILE A 15 -0.55 18.22 7.34
CA ILE A 15 -0.37 19.31 6.36
C ILE A 15 -0.89 18.86 5.00
N ARG A 16 -1.72 19.69 4.37
CA ARG A 16 -2.36 19.46 3.08
C ARG A 16 -1.41 19.74 1.92
N HIS A 17 -1.30 18.80 0.97
CA HIS A 17 -0.50 18.93 -0.25
C HIS A 17 -1.35 18.60 -1.48
N GLU A 18 -1.41 19.53 -2.43
CA GLU A 18 -1.89 19.30 -3.79
C GLU A 18 -0.71 19.12 -4.72
N LEU A 19 -0.65 18.00 -5.42
CA LEU A 19 0.47 17.62 -6.29
C LEU A 19 -0.01 17.48 -7.72
N ARG A 20 0.75 18.04 -8.67
CA ARG A 20 0.39 18.10 -10.09
C ARG A 20 1.59 17.69 -10.96
N ASN A 21 1.31 17.30 -12.19
CA ASN A 21 2.31 17.01 -13.21
C ASN A 21 3.37 16.00 -12.72
N GLU A 22 4.63 16.24 -13.01
CA GLU A 22 5.77 15.39 -12.66
C GLU A 22 5.92 15.14 -11.16
N ALA A 23 5.44 16.04 -10.31
CA ALA A 23 5.52 15.87 -8.86
C ALA A 23 4.83 14.59 -8.37
N VAL A 24 3.80 14.11 -9.06
CA VAL A 24 3.08 12.89 -8.65
C VAL A 24 3.82 11.60 -8.99
N TYR A 25 4.77 11.65 -9.94
CA TYR A 25 5.52 10.50 -10.43
C TYR A 25 6.84 10.30 -9.69
N GLN A 26 6.82 10.42 -8.38
CA GLN A 26 7.97 10.15 -7.52
C GLN A 26 7.57 9.27 -6.35
N ALA A 27 8.54 8.55 -5.78
CA ALA A 27 8.32 7.78 -4.58
C ALA A 27 8.03 8.70 -3.39
N LEU A 28 7.16 8.29 -2.49
CA LEU A 28 6.85 9.03 -1.25
C LEU A 28 8.12 9.39 -0.48
N THR A 29 9.07 8.47 -0.39
CA THR A 29 10.34 8.71 0.33
C THR A 29 11.16 9.84 -0.25
N ASP A 30 11.15 10.01 -1.57
CA ASP A 30 11.89 11.09 -2.22
C ASP A 30 11.21 12.44 -1.95
N PHE A 31 9.90 12.50 -2.07
CA PHE A 31 9.12 13.69 -1.72
C PHE A 31 9.32 14.09 -0.24
N LEU A 32 9.23 13.14 0.69
CA LEU A 32 9.47 13.41 2.11
C LEU A 32 10.86 14.00 2.35
N ARG A 33 11.89 13.42 1.74
CA ARG A 33 13.28 13.75 2.03
C ARG A 33 13.79 14.97 1.30
N TYR A 34 13.44 15.14 0.01
CA TYR A 34 14.02 16.18 -0.86
C TYR A 34 13.12 17.40 -0.98
N ASP A 35 11.81 17.23 -0.98
CA ASP A 35 10.87 18.35 -1.09
C ASP A 35 10.46 18.90 0.28
N LEU A 36 10.21 18.01 1.26
CA LEU A 36 9.71 18.40 2.59
C LEU A 36 10.80 18.43 3.68
N ALA A 37 12.03 17.99 3.39
CA ALA A 37 13.12 17.85 4.35
C ALA A 37 12.79 16.97 5.57
N LEU A 38 11.80 16.06 5.46
CA LEU A 38 11.46 15.05 6.46
C LEU A 38 12.38 13.84 6.29
N THR A 39 13.58 13.91 6.84
CA THR A 39 14.66 12.95 6.60
C THR A 39 14.65 11.74 7.54
N GLY A 40 13.71 11.68 8.48
CA GLY A 40 13.54 10.57 9.42
C GLY A 40 13.22 9.25 8.71
N THR A 41 12.36 9.28 7.70
CA THR A 41 12.08 8.11 6.85
C THR A 41 13.31 7.78 5.99
N LYS A 42 13.84 6.57 6.14
CA LYS A 42 15.09 6.14 5.49
C LYS A 42 14.85 5.25 4.28
N VAL A 43 15.72 5.34 3.27
CA VAL A 43 15.71 4.44 2.10
C VAL A 43 16.96 3.57 2.14
N VAL A 44 16.78 2.24 2.09
CA VAL A 44 17.88 1.27 2.06
C VAL A 44 17.71 0.33 0.86
N CYS A 45 16.68 -0.54 0.86
CA CYS A 45 16.49 -1.53 -0.19
C CYS A 45 15.78 -0.97 -1.43
N ALA A 46 14.89 0.01 -1.27
CA ALA A 46 13.98 0.54 -2.31
C ALA A 46 13.13 -0.55 -2.99
N GLU A 47 12.82 -1.63 -2.27
CA GLU A 47 12.05 -2.77 -2.79
C GLU A 47 11.00 -3.33 -1.79
N GLY A 48 10.73 -2.59 -0.71
CA GLY A 48 9.70 -2.96 0.26
C GLY A 48 10.07 -4.15 1.16
N ASP A 49 11.36 -4.40 1.39
CA ASP A 49 11.83 -5.58 2.12
C ASP A 49 12.37 -5.25 3.52
N CYS A 50 13.09 -4.15 3.69
CA CYS A 50 13.82 -3.88 4.94
C CYS A 50 13.06 -3.04 5.97
N GLY A 51 11.96 -2.40 5.60
CA GLY A 51 11.10 -1.61 6.49
C GLY A 51 11.70 -0.32 7.06
N SER A 52 12.92 0.09 6.67
CA SER A 52 13.52 1.36 7.13
C SER A 52 12.71 2.59 6.68
N CYS A 53 11.89 2.43 5.66
CA CYS A 53 11.00 3.45 5.10
C CYS A 53 9.56 3.36 5.60
N THR A 54 9.28 2.57 6.62
CA THR A 54 7.92 2.41 7.15
C THR A 54 7.32 3.76 7.55
N VAL A 55 6.12 4.02 7.08
CA VAL A 55 5.24 5.15 7.44
C VAL A 55 3.86 4.61 7.78
N LEU A 56 3.02 5.43 8.42
CA LEU A 56 1.59 5.12 8.50
C LEU A 56 0.86 5.78 7.34
N SER A 57 -0.05 5.05 6.74
CA SER A 57 -1.00 5.57 5.77
C SER A 57 -2.41 5.46 6.32
N GLY A 58 -3.05 6.60 6.51
CA GLY A 58 -4.44 6.72 6.93
C GLY A 58 -5.37 6.84 5.74
N ARG A 59 -6.51 6.16 5.81
CA ARG A 59 -7.63 6.34 4.89
C ARG A 59 -8.91 6.57 5.68
N PRO A 60 -9.85 7.34 5.14
CA PRO A 60 -11.20 7.42 5.71
C PRO A 60 -11.88 6.04 5.65
N GLU A 61 -12.49 5.66 6.75
CA GLU A 61 -13.30 4.45 6.86
C GLU A 61 -14.39 4.69 7.90
N ASN A 62 -15.66 4.64 7.48
CA ASN A 62 -16.83 4.87 8.36
C ASN A 62 -16.79 6.20 9.13
N GLY A 63 -16.34 7.28 8.49
CA GLY A 63 -16.28 8.63 9.09
C GLY A 63 -15.11 8.86 10.04
N ALA A 64 -14.16 7.95 10.11
CA ALA A 64 -12.92 8.08 10.88
C ALA A 64 -11.70 7.70 10.05
N MET A 65 -10.53 8.12 10.46
CA MET A 65 -9.28 7.71 9.82
C MET A 65 -8.83 6.35 10.36
N ARG A 66 -8.47 5.44 9.47
CA ARG A 66 -7.82 4.18 9.81
C ARG A 66 -6.40 4.17 9.30
N TYR A 67 -5.44 3.88 10.16
CA TYR A 67 -4.01 3.89 9.84
C TYR A 67 -3.42 2.48 9.78
N GLN A 68 -2.55 2.26 8.79
CA GLN A 68 -1.81 1.02 8.60
C GLN A 68 -0.36 1.32 8.21
N GLY A 69 0.57 0.44 8.56
CA GLY A 69 1.96 0.56 8.16
C GLY A 69 2.16 0.24 6.68
N LEU A 70 2.91 1.07 5.96
CA LEU A 70 3.32 0.86 4.56
C LEU A 70 4.82 1.11 4.38
N ASP A 71 5.40 0.49 3.37
CA ASP A 71 6.76 0.79 2.92
C ASP A 71 6.77 1.97 1.96
N GLY A 72 7.16 3.14 2.45
CA GLY A 72 7.12 4.40 1.70
C GLY A 72 7.99 4.41 0.44
N CYS A 73 9.03 3.59 0.36
CA CYS A 73 9.91 3.53 -0.81
C CYS A 73 9.24 2.93 -2.07
N ILE A 74 8.17 2.16 -1.89
CA ILE A 74 7.40 1.55 -2.99
C ILE A 74 5.99 2.14 -3.12
N GLN A 75 5.74 3.27 -2.48
CA GLN A 75 4.53 4.07 -2.66
C GLN A 75 4.86 5.30 -3.49
N TYR A 76 4.33 5.38 -4.70
CA TYR A 76 4.39 6.58 -5.52
C TYR A 76 3.25 7.53 -5.14
N LEU A 77 3.44 8.84 -5.28
CA LEU A 77 2.48 9.84 -4.77
C LEU A 77 1.09 9.70 -5.41
N TRP A 78 1.01 9.32 -6.67
CA TRP A 78 -0.29 9.05 -7.33
C TRP A 78 -1.06 7.86 -6.73
N GLN A 79 -0.39 6.94 -6.03
CA GLN A 79 -1.05 5.82 -5.32
C GLN A 79 -1.67 6.26 -3.99
N LEU A 80 -1.27 7.41 -3.48
CA LEU A 80 -1.64 7.92 -2.16
C LEU A 80 -2.70 9.02 -2.21
N ASP A 81 -3.36 9.22 -3.36
CA ASP A 81 -4.48 10.17 -3.45
C ASP A 81 -5.58 9.83 -2.44
N GLY A 82 -6.02 10.83 -1.68
CA GLY A 82 -7.00 10.64 -0.62
C GLY A 82 -6.43 10.01 0.67
N ARG A 83 -5.11 10.07 0.89
CA ARG A 83 -4.45 9.50 2.07
C ARG A 83 -3.87 10.57 3.00
N HIS A 84 -3.80 10.23 4.28
CA HIS A 84 -3.01 10.93 5.27
C HIS A 84 -1.79 10.07 5.65
N VAL A 85 -0.60 10.58 5.37
CA VAL A 85 0.67 9.91 5.73
C VAL A 85 1.20 10.50 7.02
N VAL A 86 1.56 9.65 7.97
CA VAL A 86 2.26 10.05 9.20
C VAL A 86 3.66 9.45 9.19
N THR A 87 4.67 10.31 9.33
CA THR A 87 6.08 9.93 9.43
C THR A 87 6.54 9.91 10.88
N VAL A 88 7.76 9.47 11.13
CA VAL A 88 8.34 9.45 12.48
C VAL A 88 8.40 10.85 13.11
N GLU A 89 8.60 11.90 12.30
CA GLU A 89 8.55 13.29 12.74
C GLU A 89 7.14 13.69 13.22
N GLY A 90 6.11 13.14 12.56
CA GLY A 90 4.71 13.38 12.93
C GLY A 90 4.29 12.75 14.26
N LEU A 91 5.11 11.93 14.89
CA LEU A 91 4.83 11.34 16.20
C LEU A 91 5.13 12.30 17.36
N GLN A 92 6.01 13.28 17.17
CA GLN A 92 6.36 14.24 18.21
C GLN A 92 5.18 15.17 18.53
N ASN A 93 5.01 15.52 19.80
CA ASN A 93 4.01 16.46 20.26
C ASN A 93 4.62 17.51 21.18
N ASN A 94 4.63 18.79 20.75
CA ASN A 94 5.11 19.92 21.55
C ASN A 94 6.51 19.69 22.18
N GLY A 95 7.42 19.06 21.45
CA GLY A 95 8.77 18.75 21.93
C GLY A 95 8.89 17.48 22.77
N CYS A 96 7.78 16.80 23.07
CA CYS A 96 7.79 15.52 23.76
C CYS A 96 7.83 14.34 22.78
N LEU A 97 8.63 13.33 23.10
CA LEU A 97 8.67 12.09 22.35
C LEU A 97 7.34 11.32 22.47
N HIS A 98 7.03 10.56 21.43
CA HIS A 98 5.95 9.58 21.50
C HIS A 98 6.37 8.40 22.41
N PRO A 99 5.43 7.76 23.15
CA PRO A 99 5.77 6.64 24.05
C PRO A 99 6.59 5.51 23.41
N VAL A 100 6.39 5.23 22.11
CA VAL A 100 7.21 4.27 21.37
C VAL A 100 8.64 4.75 21.21
N GLN A 101 8.85 6.05 20.94
CA GLN A 101 10.18 6.64 20.83
C GLN A 101 10.90 6.61 22.20
N GLU A 102 10.19 6.94 23.28
CA GLU A 102 10.71 6.85 24.66
C GLU A 102 11.11 5.40 24.99
N ALA A 103 10.23 4.43 24.71
CA ALA A 103 10.52 3.02 24.96
C ALA A 103 11.76 2.52 24.20
N MET A 104 11.96 2.97 22.96
CA MET A 104 13.15 2.65 22.18
C MET A 104 14.44 3.24 22.80
N VAL A 105 14.36 4.44 23.37
CA VAL A 105 15.49 5.07 24.09
C VAL A 105 15.77 4.32 25.39
N GLU A 106 14.76 4.08 26.22
CA GLU A 106 14.87 3.43 27.52
C GLU A 106 15.40 1.98 27.41
N SER A 107 15.01 1.26 26.36
CA SER A 107 15.42 -0.13 26.10
C SER A 107 16.72 -0.24 25.30
N PHE A 108 17.38 0.88 25.00
CA PHE A 108 18.59 0.90 24.15
C PHE A 108 18.37 0.21 22.80
N GLY A 109 17.18 0.39 22.18
CA GLY A 109 16.75 -0.26 20.95
C GLY A 109 17.45 0.21 19.69
N SER A 110 18.47 1.04 19.79
CA SER A 110 19.20 1.63 18.67
C SER A 110 20.71 1.56 18.86
N GLN A 111 21.45 1.24 17.79
CA GLN A 111 22.90 1.36 17.71
C GLN A 111 23.28 2.41 16.65
N CYS A 112 23.37 2.01 15.35
CA CYS A 112 23.68 3.00 14.30
C CYS A 112 22.50 3.97 14.03
N GLY A 113 21.28 3.61 14.42
CA GLY A 113 20.08 4.44 14.33
C GLY A 113 19.38 4.44 12.97
N TYR A 114 19.95 3.82 11.94
CA TYR A 114 19.41 3.94 10.57
C TYR A 114 18.06 3.26 10.40
N CYS A 115 17.86 2.07 10.94
CA CYS A 115 16.58 1.34 10.91
C CYS A 115 15.57 1.82 11.97
N THR A 116 16.01 2.60 12.96
CA THR A 116 15.22 2.94 14.14
C THR A 116 13.90 3.65 13.81
N PRO A 117 13.84 4.65 12.90
CA PRO A 117 12.57 5.26 12.53
C PRO A 117 11.56 4.24 11.96
N GLY A 118 12.02 3.31 11.14
CA GLY A 118 11.18 2.25 10.58
C GLY A 118 10.60 1.32 11.66
N PHE A 119 11.42 0.92 12.65
CA PHE A 119 10.92 0.13 13.79
C PHE A 119 9.94 0.91 14.65
N VAL A 120 10.20 2.18 14.93
CA VAL A 120 9.27 3.05 15.65
C VAL A 120 7.92 3.06 14.95
N MET A 121 7.89 3.30 13.63
CA MET A 121 6.66 3.33 12.85
C MET A 121 5.99 1.96 12.77
N GLY A 122 6.76 0.87 12.68
CA GLY A 122 6.24 -0.50 12.73
C GLY A 122 5.55 -0.83 14.07
N ILE A 123 6.15 -0.42 15.19
CA ILE A 123 5.53 -0.61 16.51
C ILE A 123 4.27 0.26 16.64
N VAL A 124 4.28 1.51 16.16
CA VAL A 124 3.07 2.36 16.15
C VAL A 124 1.97 1.71 15.31
N ALA A 125 2.28 1.17 14.12
CA ALA A 125 1.33 0.46 13.29
C ALA A 125 0.70 -0.75 14.02
N MET A 126 1.50 -1.52 14.77
CA MET A 126 1.00 -2.61 15.59
C MET A 126 0.01 -2.12 16.66
N LEU A 127 0.27 -0.98 17.29
CA LEU A 127 -0.63 -0.39 18.29
C LEU A 127 -1.94 0.07 17.66
N GLU A 128 -1.91 0.69 16.47
CA GLU A 128 -3.10 1.11 15.73
C GLU A 128 -3.99 -0.08 15.33
N GLU A 129 -3.38 -1.22 15.03
CA GLU A 129 -4.10 -2.44 14.66
C GLU A 129 -4.45 -3.32 15.87
N ASN A 130 -4.19 -2.88 17.10
CA ASN A 130 -4.38 -3.64 18.35
C ASN A 130 -3.68 -5.02 18.32
N ALA A 131 -2.52 -5.09 17.68
CA ALA A 131 -1.76 -6.32 17.60
C ALA A 131 -1.31 -6.79 19.02
N PRO A 132 -1.25 -8.11 19.26
CA PRO A 132 -0.89 -8.62 20.60
C PRO A 132 0.54 -8.23 20.96
N LEU A 133 0.72 -7.48 22.05
CA LEU A 133 2.03 -7.18 22.64
C LEU A 133 2.52 -8.38 23.48
N THR A 134 2.69 -9.50 22.81
CA THR A 134 3.43 -10.67 23.29
C THR A 134 4.73 -10.77 22.53
N ARG A 135 5.71 -11.51 23.05
CA ARG A 135 7.00 -11.66 22.37
C ARG A 135 6.84 -12.21 20.92
N GLN A 136 5.93 -13.18 20.74
CA GLN A 136 5.64 -13.72 19.42
C GLN A 136 4.91 -12.69 18.55
N GLY A 137 3.87 -12.03 19.09
CA GLY A 137 3.12 -11.02 18.33
C GLY A 137 4.00 -9.84 17.88
N VAL A 138 4.97 -9.40 18.72
CA VAL A 138 5.95 -8.37 18.33
C VAL A 138 6.87 -8.88 17.21
N LYS A 139 7.35 -10.12 17.29
CA LYS A 139 8.15 -10.72 16.22
C LYS A 139 7.38 -10.79 14.92
N ASP A 140 6.13 -11.24 14.96
CA ASP A 140 5.26 -11.36 13.78
C ASP A 140 4.95 -9.98 13.18
N GLY A 141 4.65 -8.99 14.02
CA GLY A 141 4.34 -7.62 13.57
C GLY A 141 5.55 -6.85 13.01
N LEU A 142 6.77 -7.23 13.38
CA LEU A 142 8.01 -6.59 12.94
C LEU A 142 8.80 -7.40 11.89
N THR A 143 8.20 -8.43 11.30
CA THR A 143 8.85 -9.24 10.25
C THR A 143 9.33 -8.42 9.06
N GLY A 144 8.70 -7.30 8.77
CA GLY A 144 9.07 -6.38 7.70
C GLY A 144 10.17 -5.38 8.05
N ASN A 145 10.73 -5.41 9.27
CA ASN A 145 11.73 -4.46 9.71
C ASN A 145 13.06 -5.16 10.02
N LEU A 146 14.13 -4.76 9.34
CA LEU A 146 15.44 -5.36 9.47
C LEU A 146 16.42 -4.46 10.22
N CYS A 147 17.19 -5.07 11.14
CA CYS A 147 18.30 -4.44 11.83
C CYS A 147 19.52 -5.37 11.79
N ARG A 148 20.68 -4.83 11.44
CA ARG A 148 21.95 -5.58 11.41
C ARG A 148 22.75 -5.47 12.71
N CYS A 149 22.46 -4.45 13.53
CA CYS A 149 23.32 -4.05 14.64
C CYS A 149 22.90 -4.65 15.98
N THR A 150 21.60 -4.59 16.33
CA THR A 150 21.12 -4.78 17.70
C THR A 150 20.86 -6.23 18.12
N GLY A 151 20.68 -7.15 17.16
CA GLY A 151 20.19 -8.49 17.46
C GLY A 151 18.71 -8.56 17.86
N TYR A 152 17.95 -7.45 17.73
CA TYR A 152 16.49 -7.31 17.90
C TYR A 152 15.96 -7.32 19.34
N GLU A 153 16.64 -7.94 20.31
CA GLU A 153 16.14 -8.14 21.67
C GLU A 153 15.68 -6.83 22.30
N GLN A 154 16.50 -5.78 22.26
CA GLN A 154 16.18 -4.47 22.84
C GLN A 154 15.00 -3.78 22.13
N ILE A 155 14.83 -4.03 20.83
CA ILE A 155 13.69 -3.50 20.06
C ILE A 155 12.40 -4.22 20.48
N ILE A 156 12.46 -5.55 20.65
CA ILE A 156 11.33 -6.35 21.12
C ILE A 156 10.96 -5.92 22.55
N ASP A 157 11.95 -5.72 23.42
CA ASP A 157 11.73 -5.28 24.79
C ASP A 157 11.10 -3.88 24.85
N ALA A 158 11.51 -2.97 23.95
CA ALA A 158 10.87 -1.66 23.79
C ALA A 158 9.37 -1.77 23.48
N ALA A 159 9.01 -2.63 22.53
CA ALA A 159 7.60 -2.86 22.17
C ALA A 159 6.83 -3.50 23.36
N LEU A 160 7.43 -4.47 24.05
CA LEU A 160 6.81 -5.13 25.22
C LEU A 160 6.64 -4.17 26.41
N ALA A 161 7.52 -3.18 26.57
CA ALA A 161 7.43 -2.16 27.61
C ALA A 161 6.19 -1.26 27.48
N LEU A 162 5.53 -1.28 26.32
CA LEU A 162 4.28 -0.55 26.06
C LEU A 162 3.04 -1.30 26.54
N LYS A 163 3.17 -2.57 26.90
CA LYS A 163 2.05 -3.37 27.37
C LYS A 163 1.42 -2.76 28.63
N GLY A 164 0.13 -2.46 28.54
CA GLY A 164 -0.63 -1.83 29.63
C GLY A 164 -0.38 -0.33 29.79
N LYS A 165 0.47 0.30 28.97
CA LYS A 165 0.59 1.75 28.91
C LYS A 165 -0.53 2.32 28.04
N SER A 166 -1.04 3.50 28.42
CA SER A 166 -1.96 4.27 27.58
C SER A 166 -1.15 5.00 26.51
N VAL A 167 -1.38 4.67 25.26
CA VAL A 167 -0.79 5.36 24.10
C VAL A 167 -1.95 5.97 23.31
N THR A 168 -1.91 7.28 23.10
CA THR A 168 -2.94 7.97 22.31
C THR A 168 -2.88 7.48 20.86
N PRO A 169 -3.98 6.91 20.32
CA PRO A 169 -4.01 6.47 18.93
C PRO A 169 -3.74 7.61 17.94
N ILE A 170 -3.16 7.29 16.82
CA ILE A 170 -2.90 8.27 15.74
C ILE A 170 -4.22 8.86 15.21
N THR A 171 -5.28 8.06 15.18
CA THR A 171 -6.64 8.50 14.84
C THR A 171 -7.14 9.61 15.75
N GLU A 172 -6.88 9.53 17.06
CA GLU A 172 -7.25 10.57 18.01
C GLU A 172 -6.30 11.77 17.92
N ARG A 173 -4.99 11.52 17.78
CA ARG A 173 -3.96 12.55 17.67
C ARG A 173 -4.16 13.48 16.48
N TYR A 174 -4.56 12.92 15.34
CA TYR A 174 -4.85 13.65 14.10
C TYR A 174 -6.35 13.72 13.82
N HIS A 175 -7.17 13.77 14.89
CA HIS A 175 -8.61 13.92 14.75
C HIS A 175 -8.94 15.26 14.10
N ASP A 176 -9.26 15.24 12.82
CA ASP A 176 -9.68 16.39 12.02
C ASP A 176 -10.84 15.97 11.08
N PRO A 177 -12.10 16.30 11.46
CA PRO A 177 -13.25 15.96 10.63
C PRO A 177 -13.21 16.60 9.24
N GLN A 178 -12.59 17.77 9.10
CA GLN A 178 -12.49 18.45 7.82
C GLN A 178 -11.51 17.70 6.89
N MET A 179 -10.36 17.32 7.40
CA MET A 179 -9.40 16.48 6.66
C MET A 179 -10.05 15.16 6.26
N CYS A 180 -10.72 14.47 7.17
CA CYS A 180 -11.40 13.20 6.88
C CYS A 180 -12.43 13.38 5.75
N ALA A 181 -13.30 14.36 5.82
CA ALA A 181 -14.31 14.64 4.80
C ALA A 181 -13.69 15.01 3.44
N GLU A 182 -12.60 15.77 3.43
CA GLU A 182 -11.90 16.11 2.18
C GLU A 182 -11.26 14.89 1.53
N LEU A 183 -10.64 14.01 2.32
CA LEU A 183 -10.06 12.76 1.84
C LEU A 183 -11.14 11.76 1.36
N GLU A 184 -12.29 11.69 2.02
CA GLU A 184 -13.45 10.92 1.55
C GLU A 184 -13.96 11.44 0.19
N ALA A 185 -14.02 12.76 0.02
CA ALA A 185 -14.43 13.37 -1.25
C ALA A 185 -13.46 13.03 -2.40
N CYS A 186 -12.19 12.79 -2.13
CA CYS A 186 -11.23 12.35 -3.14
C CYS A 186 -11.65 11.02 -3.79
N ALA A 187 -12.15 10.07 -3.02
CA ALA A 187 -12.61 8.78 -3.52
C ALA A 187 -13.85 8.86 -4.42
N GLN A 188 -14.53 10.02 -4.44
CA GLN A 188 -15.72 10.28 -5.26
C GLN A 188 -15.39 11.05 -6.56
N ASN A 189 -14.16 11.49 -6.74
CA ASN A 189 -13.77 12.36 -7.83
C ASN A 189 -12.58 11.76 -8.59
N SER A 190 -12.81 11.34 -9.82
CA SER A 190 -11.78 10.80 -10.69
C SER A 190 -10.65 11.82 -10.93
N VAL A 191 -9.44 11.32 -11.10
CA VAL A 191 -8.26 12.12 -11.41
C VAL A 191 -7.69 11.70 -12.75
N GLU A 192 -7.30 12.66 -13.57
CA GLU A 192 -6.46 12.43 -14.74
C GLU A 192 -5.35 13.48 -14.78
N ILE A 193 -4.12 13.02 -14.74
CA ILE A 193 -2.92 13.84 -14.82
C ILE A 193 -2.20 13.50 -16.10
N SER A 194 -1.94 14.51 -16.92
CA SER A 194 -1.17 14.37 -18.17
C SER A 194 -0.14 15.48 -18.24
N TYR A 195 1.10 15.10 -18.50
CA TYR A 195 2.19 16.05 -18.65
C TYR A 195 3.26 15.52 -19.60
N ARG A 196 4.11 16.42 -20.08
CA ARG A 196 5.25 16.11 -20.93
C ARG A 196 6.53 16.38 -20.20
N GLU A 197 7.35 15.36 -20.07
CA GLU A 197 8.74 15.51 -19.63
C GLU A 197 9.66 15.66 -20.84
N SER A 198 10.70 16.48 -20.70
CA SER A 198 11.70 16.69 -21.75
C SER A 198 13.08 16.81 -21.12
N TRP A 199 14.04 16.04 -21.62
CA TRP A 199 15.43 16.12 -21.22
C TRP A 199 16.35 15.98 -22.45
N GLY A 200 17.12 17.02 -22.72
CA GLY A 200 17.93 17.11 -23.92
C GLY A 200 17.06 17.04 -25.19
N HIS A 201 17.26 16.02 -26.01
CA HIS A 201 16.49 15.77 -27.24
C HIS A 201 15.37 14.74 -27.05
N GLU A 202 15.26 14.14 -25.88
CA GLU A 202 14.25 13.15 -25.56
C GLU A 202 13.05 13.78 -24.87
N SER A 203 11.88 13.22 -25.07
CA SER A 203 10.67 13.58 -24.35
C SER A 203 9.72 12.41 -24.26
N ARG A 204 8.95 12.35 -23.17
CA ARG A 204 7.86 11.41 -23.01
C ARG A 204 6.57 12.11 -22.56
N ASN A 205 5.43 11.54 -22.92
CA ASN A 205 4.14 11.99 -22.43
C ASN A 205 3.67 11.02 -21.37
N VAL A 206 3.51 11.50 -20.15
CA VAL A 206 3.03 10.68 -19.03
C VAL A 206 1.55 10.94 -18.81
N ARG A 207 0.79 9.87 -18.57
CA ARG A 207 -0.63 9.93 -18.26
C ARG A 207 -0.95 9.00 -17.08
N ILE A 208 -1.66 9.52 -16.10
CA ILE A 208 -2.03 8.79 -14.90
C ILE A 208 -3.54 8.97 -14.68
N GLY A 209 -4.29 7.88 -14.70
CA GLY A 209 -5.72 7.86 -14.44
C GLY A 209 -6.05 7.21 -13.09
N LEU A 210 -6.88 7.86 -12.29
CA LEU A 210 -7.45 7.34 -11.05
C LEU A 210 -8.98 7.42 -11.16
N PRO A 211 -9.62 6.48 -11.85
CA PRO A 211 -11.07 6.46 -12.00
C PRO A 211 -11.76 6.08 -10.70
N THR A 212 -13.04 6.46 -10.58
CA THR A 212 -13.89 6.11 -9.43
C THR A 212 -14.88 5.00 -9.72
N THR A 213 -15.04 4.62 -10.98
CA THR A 213 -15.89 3.51 -11.42
C THR A 213 -15.15 2.52 -12.32
N LEU A 214 -15.57 1.26 -12.28
CA LEU A 214 -14.99 0.22 -13.15
C LEU A 214 -15.20 0.55 -14.63
N ALA A 215 -16.34 1.16 -14.98
CA ALA A 215 -16.62 1.59 -16.35
C ALA A 215 -15.62 2.65 -16.85
N GLU A 216 -15.26 3.63 -16.01
CA GLU A 216 -14.23 4.62 -16.34
C GLU A 216 -12.84 3.97 -16.47
N ALA A 217 -12.51 3.01 -15.61
CA ALA A 217 -11.24 2.27 -15.68
C ALA A 217 -11.11 1.47 -16.98
N VAL A 218 -12.15 0.75 -17.36
CA VAL A 218 -12.22 0.00 -18.62
C VAL A 218 -12.11 0.95 -19.82
N ALA A 219 -12.84 2.07 -19.79
CA ALA A 219 -12.78 3.07 -20.86
C ALA A 219 -11.37 3.68 -21.00
N PHE A 220 -10.73 4.01 -19.88
CA PHE A 220 -9.36 4.53 -19.88
C PHE A 220 -8.38 3.53 -20.50
N LYS A 221 -8.45 2.26 -20.09
CA LYS A 221 -7.58 1.21 -20.62
C LYS A 221 -7.81 0.93 -22.11
N ALA A 222 -9.05 0.92 -22.55
CA ALA A 222 -9.41 0.73 -23.96
C ALA A 222 -8.94 1.90 -24.86
N GLN A 223 -8.86 3.11 -24.32
CA GLN A 223 -8.40 4.30 -25.04
C GLN A 223 -6.87 4.43 -25.07
N HIS A 224 -6.16 3.80 -24.16
CA HIS A 224 -4.72 3.95 -24.00
C HIS A 224 -4.02 2.59 -24.05
N GLU A 225 -3.42 2.28 -25.19
CA GLU A 225 -2.57 1.10 -25.31
C GLU A 225 -1.39 1.14 -24.32
N LYS A 226 -0.90 -0.02 -23.93
CA LYS A 226 0.22 -0.19 -22.98
C LYS A 226 -0.02 0.39 -21.58
N THR A 227 -1.29 0.61 -21.22
CA THR A 227 -1.64 1.00 -19.85
C THR A 227 -1.19 -0.05 -18.85
N VAL A 228 -0.39 0.37 -17.88
CA VAL A 228 -0.04 -0.45 -16.71
C VAL A 228 -1.09 -0.23 -15.63
N VAL A 229 -1.79 -1.30 -15.28
CA VAL A 229 -2.81 -1.28 -14.22
C VAL A 229 -2.15 -1.54 -12.87
N VAL A 230 -2.45 -0.71 -11.89
CA VAL A 230 -1.84 -0.77 -10.56
C VAL A 230 -2.90 -0.81 -9.48
N SER A 231 -2.88 -1.87 -8.65
CA SER A 231 -3.63 -1.95 -7.40
C SER A 231 -2.72 -1.55 -6.22
N GLY A 232 -2.05 -2.48 -5.57
CA GLY A 232 -1.15 -2.19 -4.45
C GLY A 232 0.25 -1.71 -4.82
N GLY A 233 0.68 -1.90 -6.05
CA GLY A 233 1.96 -1.43 -6.57
C GLY A 233 3.21 -2.14 -6.05
N SER A 234 3.08 -3.16 -5.21
CA SER A 234 4.22 -3.80 -4.52
C SER A 234 5.23 -4.50 -5.45
N ASP A 235 4.87 -4.82 -6.69
CA ASP A 235 5.79 -5.32 -7.71
C ASP A 235 6.23 -4.22 -8.69
N ILE A 236 5.28 -3.50 -9.27
CA ILE A 236 5.58 -2.49 -10.30
C ILE A 236 6.46 -1.35 -9.77
N SER A 237 6.21 -0.88 -8.54
CA SER A 237 7.03 0.17 -7.92
C SER A 237 8.47 -0.28 -7.68
N VAL A 238 8.68 -1.55 -7.35
CA VAL A 238 10.04 -2.13 -7.26
C VAL A 238 10.72 -2.10 -8.61
N GLN A 239 10.02 -2.48 -9.68
CA GLN A 239 10.57 -2.48 -11.03
C GLN A 239 10.92 -1.05 -11.48
N MET A 240 10.08 -0.07 -11.15
CA MET A 240 10.32 1.35 -11.40
C MET A 240 11.54 1.86 -10.63
N ASN A 241 11.63 1.58 -9.32
CA ASN A 241 12.78 1.95 -8.48
C ASN A 241 14.11 1.36 -8.97
N LYS A 242 14.05 0.16 -9.55
CA LYS A 242 15.23 -0.54 -10.11
C LYS A 242 15.54 -0.12 -11.56
N GLY A 243 14.80 0.82 -12.13
CA GLY A 243 14.97 1.26 -13.51
C GLY A 243 14.67 0.20 -14.58
N LYS A 244 13.87 -0.82 -14.23
CA LYS A 244 13.50 -1.89 -15.16
C LYS A 244 12.34 -1.50 -16.06
N THR A 245 11.52 -0.57 -15.63
CA THR A 245 10.38 -0.03 -16.39
C THR A 245 10.09 1.40 -15.96
N GLU A 246 9.60 2.18 -16.92
CA GLU A 246 9.10 3.54 -16.71
C GLU A 246 7.78 3.70 -17.49
N PRO A 247 6.66 3.26 -16.91
CA PRO A 247 5.37 3.34 -17.59
C PRO A 247 4.99 4.78 -17.93
N GLU A 248 4.62 5.02 -19.18
CA GLU A 248 4.11 6.32 -19.63
C GLU A 248 2.61 6.47 -19.33
N THR A 249 1.88 5.36 -19.26
CA THR A 249 0.46 5.36 -18.94
C THR A 249 0.17 4.41 -17.79
N LEU A 250 -0.37 4.96 -16.72
CA LEU A 250 -0.71 4.27 -15.48
C LEU A 250 -2.20 4.40 -15.19
N LEU A 251 -2.81 3.30 -14.78
CA LEU A 251 -4.18 3.25 -14.30
C LEU A 251 -4.18 2.74 -12.86
N SER A 252 -4.46 3.61 -11.91
CA SER A 252 -4.56 3.24 -10.50
C SER A 252 -5.99 2.86 -10.13
N LEU A 253 -6.14 1.73 -9.45
CA LEU A 253 -7.43 1.25 -8.96
C LEU A 253 -7.80 1.84 -7.59
N VAL A 254 -7.04 2.80 -7.05
CA VAL A 254 -7.13 3.28 -5.66
C VAL A 254 -8.55 3.70 -5.25
N HIS A 255 -9.33 4.28 -6.16
CA HIS A 255 -10.69 4.77 -5.87
C HIS A 255 -11.82 3.84 -6.33
N LEU A 256 -11.52 2.68 -6.90
CA LEU A 256 -12.55 1.74 -7.36
C LEU A 256 -13.16 0.96 -6.18
N GLN A 257 -14.18 1.51 -5.55
CA GLN A 257 -14.89 0.85 -4.44
C GLN A 257 -15.55 -0.47 -4.87
N GLU A 258 -15.97 -0.59 -6.12
CA GLU A 258 -16.55 -1.80 -6.69
C GLU A 258 -15.61 -3.03 -6.62
N LEU A 259 -14.30 -2.78 -6.52
CA LEU A 259 -13.26 -3.81 -6.46
C LEU A 259 -12.72 -4.04 -5.03
N GLU A 260 -13.35 -3.46 -4.03
CA GLU A 260 -12.99 -3.66 -2.62
C GLU A 260 -13.62 -4.91 -2.02
N GLY A 261 -12.99 -5.39 -0.96
CA GLY A 261 -13.54 -6.35 -0.04
C GLY A 261 -13.50 -7.80 -0.51
N VAL A 262 -13.93 -8.64 0.42
CA VAL A 262 -14.07 -10.08 0.27
C VAL A 262 -15.47 -10.45 0.74
N SER A 263 -16.20 -11.22 -0.05
CA SER A 263 -17.55 -11.66 0.28
C SER A 263 -17.71 -13.14 0.00
N GLU A 264 -18.47 -13.81 0.86
CA GLU A 264 -18.84 -15.22 0.68
C GLU A 264 -20.29 -15.29 0.21
N ASN A 265 -20.54 -16.02 -0.88
CA ASN A 265 -21.87 -16.20 -1.44
C ASN A 265 -21.95 -17.56 -2.17
N ASP A 266 -22.99 -18.35 -1.87
CA ASP A 266 -23.27 -19.62 -2.53
C ASP A 266 -22.08 -20.61 -2.60
N GLY A 267 -21.24 -20.63 -1.56
CA GLY A 267 -20.05 -21.49 -1.51
C GLY A 267 -18.83 -20.95 -2.27
N TRP A 268 -18.92 -19.74 -2.80
CA TRP A 268 -17.82 -19.02 -3.43
C TRP A 268 -17.31 -17.90 -2.51
N LEU A 269 -15.99 -17.76 -2.44
CA LEU A 269 -15.35 -16.59 -1.87
C LEU A 269 -14.99 -15.63 -3.02
N LYS A 270 -15.75 -14.54 -3.15
CA LYS A 270 -15.50 -13.49 -4.15
C LYS A 270 -14.53 -12.46 -3.56
N ILE A 271 -13.43 -12.23 -4.26
CA ILE A 271 -12.34 -11.37 -3.82
C ILE A 271 -12.21 -10.23 -4.83
N GLY A 272 -12.40 -9.00 -4.37
CA GLY A 272 -12.20 -7.82 -5.20
C GLY A 272 -10.72 -7.59 -5.55
N ALA A 273 -10.45 -7.02 -6.71
CA ALA A 273 -9.06 -6.77 -7.16
C ALA A 273 -8.27 -5.80 -6.27
N LYS A 274 -8.94 -5.05 -5.40
CA LYS A 274 -8.34 -4.17 -4.39
C LYS A 274 -8.24 -4.80 -3.00
N ALA A 275 -8.82 -5.98 -2.78
CA ALA A 275 -8.68 -6.66 -1.50
C ALA A 275 -7.21 -6.95 -1.22
N THR A 276 -6.70 -6.38 -0.13
CA THR A 276 -5.32 -6.54 0.28
C THR A 276 -5.06 -7.92 0.89
N TRP A 277 -3.81 -8.32 1.00
CA TRP A 277 -3.45 -9.54 1.72
C TRP A 277 -3.88 -9.51 3.19
N THR A 278 -3.90 -8.32 3.81
CA THR A 278 -4.43 -8.13 5.17
C THR A 278 -5.95 -8.39 5.21
N ASP A 279 -6.70 -7.94 4.20
CA ASP A 279 -8.14 -8.20 4.09
C ASP A 279 -8.39 -9.70 3.88
N MET A 280 -7.58 -10.34 3.04
CA MET A 280 -7.62 -11.79 2.81
C MET A 280 -7.32 -12.59 4.07
N GLU A 281 -6.29 -12.21 4.83
CA GLU A 281 -5.93 -12.90 6.07
C GLU A 281 -7.08 -12.91 7.08
N ARG A 282 -7.81 -11.78 7.18
CA ARG A 282 -9.01 -11.66 8.03
C ARG A 282 -10.18 -12.49 7.49
N ALA A 283 -10.46 -12.36 6.20
CA ALA A 283 -11.58 -13.06 5.58
C ALA A 283 -11.41 -14.59 5.58
N CYS A 284 -10.18 -15.10 5.49
CA CYS A 284 -9.88 -16.52 5.48
C CYS A 284 -9.81 -17.16 6.88
N GLU A 285 -10.05 -16.40 7.95
CA GLU A 285 -9.88 -16.92 9.32
C GLU A 285 -10.77 -18.14 9.61
N GLU A 286 -12.01 -18.09 9.20
CA GLU A 286 -12.98 -19.20 9.40
C GLU A 286 -13.21 -19.99 8.12
N SER A 287 -13.30 -19.33 6.95
CA SER A 287 -13.72 -19.98 5.71
C SER A 287 -12.59 -20.76 5.01
N LEU A 288 -11.35 -20.29 5.06
CA LEU A 288 -10.19 -20.89 4.39
C LEU A 288 -8.94 -20.90 5.29
N PRO A 289 -8.97 -21.64 6.43
CA PRO A 289 -7.89 -21.61 7.41
C PRO A 289 -6.54 -22.10 6.85
N GLU A 290 -6.54 -22.97 5.83
CA GLU A 290 -5.30 -23.43 5.20
C GLU A 290 -4.65 -22.33 4.36
N PHE A 291 -5.44 -21.54 3.65
CA PHE A 291 -4.92 -20.37 2.92
C PHE A 291 -4.44 -19.28 3.88
N ARG A 292 -5.16 -19.06 4.97
CA ARG A 292 -4.72 -18.14 6.02
C ARG A 292 -3.33 -18.49 6.55
N LYS A 293 -3.01 -19.78 6.77
CA LYS A 293 -1.68 -20.22 7.19
C LYS A 293 -0.59 -19.83 6.19
N ILE A 294 -0.88 -19.91 4.89
CA ILE A 294 0.05 -19.42 3.84
C ILE A 294 0.23 -17.92 3.96
N ILE A 295 -0.87 -17.15 4.08
CA ILE A 295 -0.84 -15.70 4.18
C ILE A 295 -0.09 -15.23 5.44
N GLN A 296 -0.19 -15.94 6.55
CA GLN A 296 0.49 -15.60 7.80
C GLN A 296 2.01 -15.59 7.68
N VAL A 297 2.59 -16.48 6.88
CA VAL A 297 4.04 -16.58 6.65
C VAL A 297 4.50 -15.88 5.38
N PHE A 298 3.56 -15.43 4.58
CA PHE A 298 3.79 -14.68 3.35
C PHE A 298 3.98 -13.20 3.65
N ALA A 299 4.99 -12.57 3.09
CA ALA A 299 5.26 -11.13 3.12
C ALA A 299 5.26 -10.47 4.54
N SER A 300 5.65 -9.21 4.59
CA SER A 300 5.57 -8.36 5.78
C SER A 300 4.18 -7.75 5.95
N ALA A 301 3.89 -7.20 7.14
CA ALA A 301 2.68 -6.44 7.39
C ALA A 301 2.54 -5.25 6.41
N GLN A 302 3.61 -4.51 6.15
CA GLN A 302 3.63 -3.37 5.23
C GLN A 302 3.28 -3.79 3.80
N ILE A 303 3.81 -4.91 3.34
CA ILE A 303 3.49 -5.46 2.02
C ILE A 303 2.06 -6.00 1.98
N LYS A 304 1.61 -6.71 3.02
CA LYS A 304 0.24 -7.21 3.10
C LYS A 304 -0.81 -6.11 3.10
N ASN A 305 -0.50 -4.95 3.68
CA ASN A 305 -1.38 -3.78 3.70
C ASN A 305 -1.51 -3.07 2.34
N ALA A 306 -0.59 -3.30 1.41
CA ALA A 306 -0.60 -2.71 0.07
C ALA A 306 -0.92 -3.72 -1.04
N GLY A 307 -0.23 -4.86 -1.04
CA GLY A 307 -0.34 -5.90 -2.08
C GLY A 307 -1.71 -6.58 -2.08
N THR A 308 -2.13 -7.05 -3.25
CA THR A 308 -3.44 -7.67 -3.46
C THR A 308 -3.30 -9.06 -4.07
N LEU A 309 -4.27 -9.94 -3.83
CA LEU A 309 -4.31 -11.25 -4.49
C LEU A 309 -4.42 -11.09 -6.00
N ALA A 310 -5.30 -10.22 -6.48
CA ALA A 310 -5.46 -9.96 -7.92
C ALA A 310 -4.17 -9.42 -8.57
N GLY A 311 -3.44 -8.54 -7.87
CA GLY A 311 -2.13 -8.06 -8.33
C GLY A 311 -1.11 -9.20 -8.43
N ASN A 312 -1.11 -10.13 -7.47
CA ASN A 312 -0.24 -11.31 -7.48
C ASN A 312 -0.58 -12.26 -8.65
N VAL A 313 -1.88 -12.51 -8.90
CA VAL A 313 -2.38 -13.27 -10.05
C VAL A 313 -1.99 -12.58 -11.36
N GLY A 314 -2.26 -11.28 -11.49
CA GLY A 314 -1.97 -10.49 -12.70
C GLY A 314 -0.48 -10.30 -12.97
N ASN A 315 0.38 -10.33 -11.95
CA ASN A 315 1.83 -10.31 -12.15
C ASN A 315 2.37 -11.61 -12.78
N GLY A 316 1.66 -12.73 -12.58
CA GLY A 316 2.01 -14.02 -13.20
C GLY A 316 3.38 -14.55 -12.79
N SER A 317 3.80 -14.30 -11.54
CA SER A 317 5.07 -14.84 -11.03
C SER A 317 5.01 -16.35 -10.89
N PRO A 318 5.99 -17.10 -11.41
CA PRO A 318 6.03 -18.56 -11.29
C PRO A 318 6.34 -19.05 -9.87
N ILE A 319 6.75 -18.15 -8.98
CA ILE A 319 7.05 -18.43 -7.57
C ILE A 319 6.02 -17.81 -6.61
N ALA A 320 4.86 -17.40 -7.12
CA ALA A 320 3.80 -16.82 -6.29
C ALA A 320 3.21 -17.88 -5.34
N ASP A 321 3.28 -17.62 -4.03
CA ASP A 321 2.86 -18.56 -2.98
C ASP A 321 1.34 -18.88 -3.01
N SER A 322 0.54 -17.98 -3.58
CA SER A 322 -0.91 -18.17 -3.74
C SER A 322 -1.29 -19.16 -4.84
N MET A 323 -0.44 -19.32 -5.86
CA MET A 323 -0.81 -20.08 -7.06
C MET A 323 -1.14 -21.55 -6.78
N PRO A 324 -0.33 -22.31 -6.02
CA PRO A 324 -0.67 -23.72 -5.73
C PRO A 324 -2.04 -23.89 -5.08
N PHE A 325 -2.39 -22.97 -4.17
CA PHE A 325 -3.70 -22.98 -3.51
C PHE A 325 -4.83 -22.66 -4.48
N LEU A 326 -4.69 -21.63 -5.30
CA LEU A 326 -5.71 -21.25 -6.28
C LEU A 326 -5.95 -22.34 -7.32
N PHE A 327 -4.90 -23.04 -7.76
CA PHE A 327 -5.01 -24.18 -8.68
C PHE A 327 -5.77 -25.35 -8.04
N VAL A 328 -5.48 -25.67 -6.78
CA VAL A 328 -6.18 -26.75 -6.05
C VAL A 328 -7.65 -26.42 -5.82
N MET A 329 -7.96 -25.14 -5.65
CA MET A 329 -9.34 -24.66 -5.44
C MET A 329 -10.11 -24.43 -6.74
N ASP A 330 -9.55 -24.71 -7.90
CA ASP A 330 -10.16 -24.42 -9.21
C ASP A 330 -10.66 -22.97 -9.32
N ALA A 331 -9.86 -22.02 -8.82
CA ALA A 331 -10.24 -20.62 -8.78
C ALA A 331 -10.60 -20.06 -10.17
N GLU A 332 -11.47 -19.06 -10.18
CA GLU A 332 -11.86 -18.36 -11.40
C GLU A 332 -11.50 -16.87 -11.33
N VAL A 333 -11.09 -16.31 -12.45
CA VAL A 333 -10.73 -14.89 -12.58
C VAL A 333 -11.79 -14.19 -13.42
N GLU A 334 -12.40 -13.15 -12.87
CA GLU A 334 -13.31 -12.27 -13.62
C GLU A 334 -12.50 -11.20 -14.36
N LEU A 335 -12.64 -11.16 -15.68
CA LEU A 335 -12.02 -10.19 -16.54
C LEU A 335 -13.10 -9.28 -17.13
N THR A 336 -12.91 -7.97 -17.04
CA THR A 336 -13.90 -6.98 -17.48
C THR A 336 -13.30 -6.07 -18.53
N GLY A 337 -13.97 -6.00 -19.69
CA GLY A 337 -13.63 -5.14 -20.80
C GLY A 337 -14.82 -4.35 -21.33
N PRO A 338 -14.67 -3.58 -22.44
CA PRO A 338 -15.76 -2.77 -23.01
C PRO A 338 -17.00 -3.56 -23.41
N SER A 339 -16.85 -4.85 -23.68
CA SER A 339 -17.95 -5.76 -24.07
C SER A 339 -18.61 -6.46 -22.88
N GLY A 340 -18.20 -6.17 -21.65
CA GLY A 340 -18.69 -6.82 -20.44
C GLY A 340 -17.65 -7.70 -19.75
N SER A 341 -18.11 -8.52 -18.79
CA SER A 341 -17.26 -9.41 -18.02
C SER A 341 -17.31 -10.85 -18.53
N ARG A 342 -16.21 -11.56 -18.34
CA ARG A 342 -16.10 -13.01 -18.55
C ARG A 342 -15.30 -13.67 -17.45
N TRP A 343 -15.58 -14.93 -17.17
CA TRP A 343 -14.86 -15.73 -16.19
C TRP A 343 -13.87 -16.67 -16.88
N VAL A 344 -12.68 -16.78 -16.33
CA VAL A 344 -11.63 -17.69 -16.80
C VAL A 344 -11.14 -18.52 -15.63
N ASN A 345 -11.19 -19.84 -15.79
CA ASN A 345 -10.64 -20.75 -14.78
C ASN A 345 -9.11 -20.57 -14.70
N ILE A 346 -8.57 -20.62 -13.50
CA ILE A 346 -7.13 -20.41 -13.25
C ILE A 346 -6.22 -21.35 -14.05
N HIS A 347 -6.68 -22.58 -14.36
CA HIS A 347 -5.96 -23.55 -15.16
C HIS A 347 -5.79 -23.13 -16.64
N HIS A 348 -6.58 -22.16 -17.09
CA HIS A 348 -6.55 -21.62 -18.46
C HIS A 348 -6.09 -20.16 -18.50
N PHE A 349 -5.76 -19.59 -17.34
CA PHE A 349 -5.39 -18.16 -17.26
C PHE A 349 -3.95 -17.88 -17.70
N TYR A 350 -3.05 -18.84 -17.55
CA TYR A 350 -1.64 -18.70 -17.92
C TYR A 350 -1.31 -19.58 -19.13
N HIS A 351 -0.79 -18.96 -20.20
CA HIS A 351 -0.33 -19.65 -21.41
C HIS A 351 1.19 -19.86 -21.46
N GLY A 352 1.93 -19.20 -20.56
CA GLY A 352 3.37 -19.25 -20.46
C GLY A 352 3.90 -18.22 -19.46
N TYR A 353 5.21 -18.06 -19.37
CA TYR A 353 5.83 -17.12 -18.45
C TYR A 353 5.31 -15.70 -18.69
N LYS A 354 4.56 -15.14 -17.73
CA LYS A 354 3.91 -13.82 -17.79
C LYS A 354 3.01 -13.61 -19.03
N GLN A 355 2.48 -14.69 -19.58
CA GLN A 355 1.50 -14.66 -20.69
C GLN A 355 0.13 -15.03 -20.13
N LEU A 356 -0.73 -14.03 -20.03
CA LEU A 356 -2.05 -14.14 -19.42
C LEU A 356 -3.15 -14.22 -20.47
N GLU A 357 -4.25 -14.90 -20.15
CA GLU A 357 -5.51 -14.88 -20.89
C GLU A 357 -6.25 -13.54 -20.64
N LEU A 358 -5.55 -12.44 -20.77
CA LEU A 358 -6.04 -11.08 -20.56
C LEU A 358 -5.92 -10.31 -21.88
N ARG A 359 -7.04 -9.80 -22.39
CA ARG A 359 -7.03 -8.96 -23.59
C ARG A 359 -6.47 -7.57 -23.28
N PRO A 360 -5.92 -6.85 -24.27
CA PRO A 360 -5.33 -5.53 -24.06
C PRO A 360 -6.28 -4.50 -23.44
N ASP A 361 -7.59 -4.63 -23.66
CA ASP A 361 -8.66 -3.75 -23.20
C ASP A 361 -9.42 -4.27 -21.98
N GLU A 362 -8.98 -5.39 -21.38
CA GLU A 362 -9.57 -5.99 -20.18
C GLU A 362 -8.78 -5.63 -18.91
N LEU A 363 -9.51 -5.55 -17.81
CA LEU A 363 -9.01 -5.44 -16.43
C LEU A 363 -9.24 -6.75 -15.70
#